data_91a5869d6be05fb0ae889b6b9b607014
#
_entry.id   91a5869d6be05fb0ae889b6b9b607014
#
_cell.length_a   1.000
_cell.length_b   1.000
_cell.length_c   1.000
_cell.angle_alpha   90.00
_cell.angle_beta   90.00
_cell.angle_gamma   90.00
#
_symmetry.space_group_name_H-M   'P 1'
#
loop_
_entity.id
_entity.type
_entity.pdbx_description
1 polymer ?
#
loop_
_entity_poly.entity_id
_entity_poly.type
_entity_poly.pdbx_seq_one_letter_code
_entity_poly.pdbx_strand_id
1 'polypeptide(L)'
;MEREEAERLVAQYGSAVYRLAYARTGSREDAEDVTQETFLRLVRSSLVFQDGAHEKAWLLRVAAHCAADVFRAPWRKRDLPLEAAAGASVPPPEEPDGSVLSAVLALPEKYRLPVHLFYYEGYSIKEAAAILGRREGTVRAQLARARAMLRDRLEAERT
;
A
#
# COMPACT_ATOMS: atom_id res chain seq x y z
N MET A 1 13.91 -11.65 12.75
CA MET A 1 14.43 -10.27 12.61
C MET A 1 14.56 -9.64 13.97
N GLU A 2 15.64 -8.94 14.18
CA GLU A 2 15.88 -8.28 15.45
C GLU A 2 14.95 -7.07 15.62
N ARG A 3 14.58 -6.79 16.88
CA ARG A 3 13.63 -5.72 17.22
C ARG A 3 14.06 -4.35 16.73
N GLU A 4 15.34 -4.02 16.90
CA GLU A 4 15.87 -2.71 16.50
C GLU A 4 15.76 -2.49 14.98
N GLU A 5 16.04 -3.52 14.21
CA GLU A 5 15.91 -3.47 12.76
C GLU A 5 14.45 -3.32 12.33
N ALA A 6 13.54 -4.06 12.97
CA ALA A 6 12.12 -3.95 12.70
C ALA A 6 11.61 -2.55 13.02
N GLU A 7 12.00 -1.97 14.15
CA GLU A 7 11.64 -0.61 14.54
C GLU A 7 12.16 0.43 13.53
N ARG A 8 13.38 0.25 13.04
CA ARG A 8 13.95 1.11 12.00
C ARG A 8 13.09 1.08 10.72
N LEU A 9 12.70 -0.11 10.29
CA LEU A 9 11.90 -0.29 9.07
C LEU A 9 10.49 0.30 9.22
N VAL A 10 9.87 0.13 10.40
CA VAL A 10 8.58 0.76 10.70
C VAL A 10 8.69 2.29 10.63
N ALA A 11 9.72 2.86 11.25
CA ALA A 11 9.92 4.31 11.25
C ALA A 11 10.15 4.84 9.82
N GLN A 12 10.90 4.11 9.01
CA GLN A 12 11.26 4.54 7.66
C GLN A 12 10.13 4.34 6.63
N TYR A 13 9.42 3.21 6.70
CA TYR A 13 8.48 2.81 5.66
C TYR A 13 7.02 2.72 6.10
N GLY A 14 6.74 2.93 7.37
CA GLY A 14 5.38 2.82 7.90
C GLY A 14 4.36 3.68 7.18
N SER A 15 4.72 4.93 6.89
CA SER A 15 3.84 5.84 6.16
C SER A 15 3.58 5.38 4.72
N ALA A 16 4.60 4.86 4.04
CA ALA A 16 4.44 4.36 2.67
C ALA A 16 3.51 3.14 2.63
N VAL A 17 3.66 2.22 3.59
CA VAL A 17 2.79 1.05 3.73
C VAL A 17 1.36 1.48 4.02
N TYR A 18 1.16 2.40 4.95
CA TYR A 18 -0.17 2.92 5.30
C TYR A 18 -0.84 3.60 4.10
N ARG A 19 -0.10 4.46 3.37
CA ARG A 19 -0.66 5.15 2.19
C ARG A 19 -1.12 4.18 1.13
N LEU A 20 -0.34 3.14 0.84
CA LEU A 20 -0.74 2.10 -0.11
C LEU A 20 -1.99 1.38 0.37
N ALA A 21 -2.02 0.98 1.63
CA ALA A 21 -3.17 0.29 2.22
C ALA A 21 -4.43 1.16 2.15
N TYR A 22 -4.31 2.44 2.48
CA TYR A 22 -5.42 3.38 2.42
C TYR A 22 -5.91 3.61 0.98
N ALA A 23 -4.98 3.74 0.04
CA ALA A 23 -5.34 3.89 -1.38
C ALA A 23 -6.15 2.70 -1.90
N ARG A 24 -5.90 1.51 -1.37
CA ARG A 24 -6.63 0.30 -1.77
C ARG A 24 -7.96 0.13 -1.04
N THR A 25 -7.98 0.35 0.26
CA THR A 25 -9.15 0.04 1.10
C THR A 25 -10.11 1.22 1.27
N GLY A 26 -9.60 2.44 1.22
CA GLY A 26 -10.41 3.63 1.47
C GLY A 26 -10.86 3.77 2.92
N SER A 27 -10.36 2.96 3.83
CA SER A 27 -10.75 2.91 5.22
C SER A 27 -9.52 3.05 6.11
N ARG A 28 -9.55 4.00 7.04
CA ARG A 28 -8.48 4.19 8.01
C ARG A 28 -8.26 2.95 8.87
N GLU A 29 -9.34 2.36 9.36
CA GLU A 29 -9.29 1.16 10.19
C GLU A 29 -8.66 -0.03 9.42
N ASP A 30 -9.10 -0.25 8.20
CA ASP A 30 -8.56 -1.31 7.35
C ASP A 30 -7.10 -1.06 7.00
N ALA A 31 -6.73 0.19 6.72
CA ALA A 31 -5.35 0.56 6.44
C ALA A 31 -4.44 0.33 7.64
N GLU A 32 -4.91 0.63 8.84
CA GLU A 32 -4.17 0.34 10.08
C GLU A 32 -3.98 -1.16 10.28
N ASP A 33 -5.02 -1.96 10.05
CA ASP A 33 -4.95 -3.42 10.16
C ASP A 33 -3.95 -4.01 9.15
N VAL A 34 -3.98 -3.55 7.91
CA VAL A 34 -3.05 -3.99 6.86
C VAL A 34 -1.62 -3.61 7.23
N THR A 35 -1.42 -2.41 7.74
CA THR A 35 -0.10 -1.93 8.15
C THR A 35 0.47 -2.81 9.26
N GLN A 36 -0.31 -3.10 10.28
CA GLN A 36 0.09 -3.98 11.37
C GLN A 36 0.46 -5.38 10.87
N GLU A 37 -0.40 -5.97 10.04
CA GLU A 37 -0.13 -7.32 9.52
C GLU A 37 1.13 -7.35 8.65
N THR A 38 1.36 -6.31 7.87
CA THR A 38 2.56 -6.20 7.03
C THR A 38 3.83 -6.25 7.89
N PHE A 39 3.87 -5.45 8.96
CA PHE A 39 5.05 -5.41 9.83
C PHE A 39 5.17 -6.64 10.73
N LEU A 40 4.06 -7.29 11.09
CA LEU A 40 4.12 -8.58 11.76
C LEU A 40 4.77 -9.65 10.87
N ARG A 41 4.43 -9.68 9.60
CA ARG A 41 5.07 -10.59 8.64
C ARG A 41 6.55 -10.28 8.47
N LEU A 42 6.92 -9.00 8.49
CA LEU A 42 8.33 -8.59 8.46
C LEU A 42 9.09 -9.16 9.66
N VAL A 43 8.56 -8.98 10.86
CA VAL A 43 9.19 -9.45 12.10
C VAL A 43 9.39 -10.98 12.08
N ARG A 44 8.42 -11.69 11.51
CA ARG A 44 8.48 -13.16 11.39
C ARG A 44 9.37 -13.66 10.26
N SER A 45 9.77 -12.76 9.34
CA SER A 45 10.59 -13.14 8.20
C SER A 45 12.05 -13.33 8.62
N SER A 46 12.75 -14.19 7.90
CA SER A 46 14.19 -14.37 8.04
C SER A 46 14.96 -13.73 6.87
N LEU A 47 14.27 -12.85 6.12
CA LEU A 47 14.84 -12.23 4.93
C LEU A 47 15.94 -11.24 5.29
N VAL A 48 16.98 -11.23 4.48
CA VAL A 48 18.02 -10.21 4.49
C VAL A 48 17.86 -9.40 3.21
N PHE A 49 17.62 -8.10 3.36
CA PHE A 49 17.42 -7.23 2.22
C PHE A 49 18.76 -6.75 1.66
N GLN A 50 18.83 -6.64 0.33
CA GLN A 50 20.04 -6.20 -0.37
C GLN A 50 20.26 -4.70 -0.24
N ASP A 51 19.18 -3.91 -0.25
CA ASP A 51 19.23 -2.44 -0.16
C ASP A 51 17.86 -1.88 0.25
N GLY A 52 17.78 -0.56 0.37
CA GLY A 52 16.54 0.12 0.75
C GLY A 52 15.41 -0.03 -0.28
N ALA A 53 15.75 -0.09 -1.57
CA ALA A 53 14.76 -0.32 -2.61
C ALA A 53 14.12 -1.70 -2.48
N HIS A 54 14.90 -2.72 -2.14
CA HIS A 54 14.42 -4.08 -1.89
C HIS A 54 13.53 -4.12 -0.64
N GLU A 55 13.95 -3.45 0.44
CA GLU A 55 13.16 -3.33 1.67
C GLU A 55 11.77 -2.75 1.39
N LYS A 56 11.72 -1.62 0.73
CA LYS A 56 10.47 -0.91 0.43
C LYS A 56 9.58 -1.73 -0.49
N ALA A 57 10.13 -2.28 -1.58
CA ALA A 57 9.37 -3.06 -2.54
C ALA A 57 8.73 -4.31 -1.88
N TRP A 58 9.48 -5.00 -1.02
CA TRP A 58 8.96 -6.15 -0.29
C TRP A 58 7.79 -5.77 0.61
N LEU A 59 7.94 -4.69 1.37
CA LEU A 59 6.88 -4.20 2.27
C LEU A 59 5.63 -3.80 1.50
N LEU A 60 5.78 -3.09 0.39
CA LEU A 60 4.64 -2.68 -0.43
C LEU A 60 3.96 -3.88 -1.09
N ARG A 61 4.72 -4.89 -1.50
CA ARG A 61 4.16 -6.13 -2.05
C ARG A 61 3.32 -6.87 -1.02
N VAL A 62 3.82 -7.01 0.20
CA VAL A 62 3.08 -7.67 1.29
C VAL A 62 1.83 -6.86 1.64
N ALA A 63 1.97 -5.54 1.74
CA ALA A 63 0.84 -4.66 2.02
C ALA A 63 -0.25 -4.73 0.94
N ALA A 64 0.14 -4.76 -0.33
CA ALA A 64 -0.80 -4.89 -1.44
C ALA A 64 -1.56 -6.22 -1.36
N HIS A 65 -0.86 -7.30 -1.04
CA HIS A 65 -1.47 -8.61 -0.87
C HIS A 65 -2.47 -8.63 0.30
N CYS A 66 -2.08 -8.11 1.45
CA CYS A 66 -2.95 -8.02 2.63
C CYS A 66 -4.16 -7.12 2.37
N ALA A 67 -3.97 -5.99 1.70
CA ALA A 67 -5.05 -5.05 1.40
C ALA A 67 -6.07 -5.64 0.43
N ALA A 68 -5.63 -6.44 -0.54
CA ALA A 68 -6.54 -7.08 -1.50
C ALA A 68 -7.49 -8.06 -0.83
N ASP A 69 -7.09 -8.64 0.29
CA ASP A 69 -7.80 -9.74 0.94
C ASP A 69 -8.32 -9.38 2.34
N VAL A 70 -8.31 -8.11 2.69
CA VAL A 70 -8.58 -7.63 4.04
C VAL A 70 -9.90 -8.15 4.64
N PHE A 71 -10.97 -8.20 3.86
CA PHE A 71 -12.27 -8.61 4.35
C PHE A 71 -12.43 -10.12 4.53
N ARG A 72 -11.59 -10.92 3.89
CA ARG A 72 -11.64 -12.38 3.95
C ARG A 72 -10.51 -12.99 4.76
N ALA A 73 -9.53 -12.17 5.13
CA ALA A 73 -8.29 -12.67 5.73
C ALA A 73 -8.51 -13.19 7.15
N PRO A 74 -8.10 -14.45 7.44
CA PRO A 74 -8.20 -14.99 8.80
C PRO A 74 -7.39 -14.19 9.82
N TRP A 75 -6.29 -13.53 9.39
CA TRP A 75 -5.45 -12.73 10.27
C TRP A 75 -6.19 -11.56 10.92
N ARG A 76 -7.23 -11.05 10.29
CA ARG A 76 -8.03 -9.93 10.80
C ARG A 76 -8.80 -10.28 12.08
N LYS A 77 -9.08 -11.55 12.28
CA LYS A 77 -9.81 -12.07 13.45
C LYS A 77 -8.89 -12.55 14.56
N ARG A 78 -7.56 -12.45 14.38
CA ARG A 78 -6.63 -12.86 15.42
C ARG A 78 -6.60 -11.82 16.52
N ASP A 79 -6.69 -12.29 17.77
CA ASP A 79 -6.30 -11.49 18.92
C ASP A 79 -4.79 -11.40 18.91
N LEU A 80 -4.28 -10.34 18.29
CA LEU A 80 -2.84 -10.07 18.29
C LEU A 80 -2.46 -9.57 19.67
N PRO A 81 -1.37 -10.10 20.25
CA PRO A 81 -0.84 -9.54 21.50
C PRO A 81 -0.50 -8.06 21.22
N LEU A 82 -1.21 -7.18 21.90
CA LEU A 82 -0.96 -5.74 21.84
C LEU A 82 0.51 -5.37 22.06
N GLU A 83 1.22 -6.22 22.80
CA GLU A 83 2.64 -6.04 23.10
C GLU A 83 3.55 -6.14 21.87
N ALA A 84 3.22 -6.96 20.89
CA ALA A 84 4.00 -7.05 19.66
C ALA A 84 3.84 -5.81 18.77
N ALA A 85 2.75 -5.11 18.92
CA ALA A 85 2.43 -3.89 18.17
C ALA A 85 2.75 -2.61 18.95
N ALA A 86 2.97 -2.69 20.25
CA ALA A 86 3.08 -1.53 21.14
C ALA A 86 4.31 -0.64 20.89
N GLY A 87 5.32 -1.15 20.17
CA GLY A 87 6.49 -0.35 19.76
C GLY A 87 6.38 0.23 18.35
N ALA A 88 5.31 -0.07 17.63
CA ALA A 88 5.18 0.21 16.22
C ALA A 88 4.02 1.16 15.92
N SER A 89 3.96 2.29 16.61
CA SER A 89 2.98 3.30 16.23
C SER A 89 3.47 4.00 14.96
N VAL A 90 2.74 3.78 13.88
CA VAL A 90 2.96 4.52 12.65
C VAL A 90 2.20 5.84 12.80
N PRO A 91 2.90 7.01 12.75
CA PRO A 91 2.18 8.28 12.74
C PRO A 91 1.30 8.33 11.50
N PRO A 92 0.07 8.87 11.61
CA PRO A 92 -0.77 9.01 10.42
C PRO A 92 0.01 9.84 9.39
N PRO A 93 0.06 9.40 8.13
CA PRO A 93 0.73 10.17 7.10
C PRO A 93 0.03 11.50 6.93
N GLU A 94 0.78 12.57 6.69
CA GLU A 94 0.18 13.82 6.25
C GLU A 94 -0.63 13.51 5.00
N GLU A 95 -1.90 13.86 5.01
CA GLU A 95 -2.75 13.63 3.86
C GLU A 95 -2.17 14.38 2.66
N PRO A 96 -1.81 13.66 1.58
CA PRO A 96 -1.55 14.34 0.33
C PRO A 96 -2.80 15.12 -0.04
N ASP A 97 -2.66 16.18 -0.80
CA ASP A 97 -3.77 17.00 -1.27
C ASP A 97 -5.03 16.12 -1.43
N GLY A 98 -6.06 16.39 -0.64
CA GLY A 98 -7.28 15.57 -0.61
C GLY A 98 -7.92 15.34 -1.98
N SER A 99 -7.62 16.17 -2.97
CA SER A 99 -8.11 16.01 -4.33
C SER A 99 -7.50 14.81 -5.04
N VAL A 100 -6.20 14.53 -4.83
CA VAL A 100 -5.52 13.39 -5.45
C VAL A 100 -6.02 12.08 -4.85
N LEU A 101 -6.07 12.01 -3.53
CA LEU A 101 -6.57 10.83 -2.83
C LEU A 101 -8.04 10.56 -3.19
N SER A 102 -8.86 11.61 -3.19
CA SER A 102 -10.27 11.50 -3.57
C SER A 102 -10.43 10.94 -4.98
N ALA A 103 -9.60 11.39 -5.93
CA ALA A 103 -9.62 10.88 -7.30
C ALA A 103 -9.26 9.39 -7.36
N VAL A 104 -8.23 8.98 -6.62
CA VAL A 104 -7.83 7.57 -6.56
C VAL A 104 -8.94 6.71 -5.98
N LEU A 105 -9.54 7.14 -4.86
CA LEU A 105 -10.60 6.39 -4.19
C LEU A 105 -11.88 6.30 -5.00
N ALA A 106 -12.08 7.20 -5.97
CA ALA A 106 -13.21 7.14 -6.89
C ALA A 106 -13.02 6.09 -8.00
N LEU A 107 -11.79 5.61 -8.20
CA LEU A 107 -11.52 4.55 -9.17
C LEU A 107 -11.98 3.19 -8.64
N PRO A 108 -12.40 2.27 -9.54
CA PRO A 108 -12.57 0.87 -9.15
C PRO A 108 -11.28 0.32 -8.54
N GLU A 109 -11.44 -0.61 -7.62
CA GLU A 109 -10.33 -1.13 -6.80
C GLU A 109 -9.12 -1.60 -7.61
N LYS A 110 -9.34 -2.26 -8.74
CA LYS A 110 -8.25 -2.80 -9.57
C LYS A 110 -7.33 -1.73 -10.16
N TYR A 111 -7.78 -0.48 -10.22
CA TYR A 111 -7.01 0.63 -10.78
C TYR A 111 -6.30 1.46 -9.72
N ARG A 112 -6.71 1.36 -8.47
CA ARG A 112 -6.18 2.23 -7.40
C ARG A 112 -4.69 2.03 -7.16
N LEU A 113 -4.23 0.80 -7.01
CA LEU A 113 -2.82 0.54 -6.72
C LEU A 113 -1.88 0.78 -7.91
N PRO A 114 -2.23 0.42 -9.16
CA PRO A 114 -1.42 0.85 -10.30
C PRO A 114 -1.21 2.36 -10.34
N VAL A 115 -2.27 3.14 -10.15
CA VAL A 115 -2.20 4.61 -10.14
C VAL A 115 -1.35 5.10 -8.97
N HIS A 116 -1.57 4.58 -7.78
CA HIS A 116 -0.83 4.96 -6.59
C HIS A 116 0.68 4.70 -6.75
N LEU A 117 1.04 3.51 -7.21
CA LEU A 117 2.45 3.13 -7.36
C LEU A 117 3.15 3.91 -8.46
N PHE A 118 2.50 4.11 -9.59
CA PHE A 118 3.11 4.80 -10.73
C PHE A 118 3.18 6.31 -10.53
N TYR A 119 2.06 6.95 -10.19
CA TYR A 119 2.00 8.41 -10.12
C TYR A 119 2.41 8.98 -8.78
N TYR A 120 2.09 8.32 -7.68
CA TYR A 120 2.42 8.83 -6.36
C TYR A 120 3.79 8.36 -5.87
N GLU A 121 4.05 7.06 -5.94
CA GLU A 121 5.31 6.49 -5.43
C GLU A 121 6.44 6.52 -6.46
N GLY A 122 6.15 6.82 -7.72
CA GLY A 122 7.18 6.99 -8.74
C GLY A 122 7.79 5.72 -9.29
N TYR A 123 7.12 4.58 -9.14
CA TYR A 123 7.60 3.32 -9.70
C TYR A 123 7.36 3.24 -11.20
N SER A 124 8.25 2.55 -11.91
CA SER A 124 8.04 2.19 -13.31
C SER A 124 6.89 1.17 -13.43
N ILE A 125 6.37 0.99 -14.63
CA ILE A 125 5.35 -0.05 -14.88
C ILE A 125 5.89 -1.43 -14.51
N LYS A 126 7.14 -1.70 -14.85
CA LYS A 126 7.80 -2.97 -14.51
C LYS A 126 7.88 -3.20 -13.01
N GLU A 127 8.30 -2.18 -12.27
CA GLU A 127 8.40 -2.25 -10.81
C GLU A 127 7.02 -2.39 -10.16
N ALA A 128 6.05 -1.61 -10.60
CA ALA A 128 4.68 -1.69 -10.10
C ALA A 128 4.07 -3.07 -10.36
N ALA A 129 4.29 -3.63 -11.54
CA ALA A 129 3.83 -4.97 -11.88
C ALA A 129 4.42 -6.03 -10.95
N ALA A 130 5.72 -5.92 -10.64
CA ALA A 130 6.38 -6.83 -9.72
C ALA A 130 5.80 -6.73 -8.30
N ILE A 131 5.57 -5.51 -7.82
CA ILE A 131 4.97 -5.27 -6.50
C ILE A 131 3.56 -5.86 -6.42
N LEU A 132 2.75 -5.65 -7.46
CA LEU A 132 1.36 -6.10 -7.49
C LEU A 132 1.19 -7.57 -7.87
N GLY A 133 2.25 -8.22 -8.35
CA GLY A 133 2.15 -9.59 -8.85
C GLY A 133 1.29 -9.69 -10.11
N ARG A 134 1.33 -8.67 -10.95
CA ARG A 134 0.58 -8.59 -12.21
C ARG A 134 1.54 -8.52 -13.40
N ARG A 135 1.06 -8.83 -14.58
CA ARG A 135 1.85 -8.68 -15.81
C ARG A 135 2.00 -7.18 -16.16
N GLU A 136 3.12 -6.82 -16.75
CA GLU A 136 3.37 -5.43 -17.17
C GLU A 136 2.28 -4.91 -18.12
N GLY A 137 1.85 -5.74 -19.07
CA GLY A 137 0.78 -5.40 -20.00
C GLY A 137 -0.54 -5.12 -19.29
N THR A 138 -0.85 -5.89 -18.24
CA THR A 138 -2.04 -5.66 -17.41
C THR A 138 -1.96 -4.31 -16.71
N VAL A 139 -0.83 -4.00 -16.09
CA VAL A 139 -0.63 -2.72 -15.39
C VAL A 139 -0.70 -1.55 -16.37
N ARG A 140 -0.08 -1.69 -17.56
CA ARG A 140 -0.14 -0.66 -18.61
C ARG A 140 -1.58 -0.39 -19.05
N ALA A 141 -2.37 -1.44 -19.26
CA ALA A 141 -3.78 -1.32 -19.63
C ALA A 141 -4.60 -0.69 -18.52
N GLN A 142 -4.35 -1.08 -17.27
CA GLN A 142 -5.04 -0.50 -16.10
C GLN A 142 -4.73 0.98 -15.95
N LEU A 143 -3.49 1.40 -16.14
CA LEU A 143 -3.11 2.81 -16.10
C LEU A 143 -3.78 3.61 -17.22
N ALA A 144 -3.84 3.04 -18.43
CA ALA A 144 -4.50 3.72 -19.56
C ALA A 144 -5.99 3.94 -19.29
N ARG A 145 -6.68 2.93 -18.77
CA ARG A 145 -8.11 3.03 -18.41
C ARG A 145 -8.34 3.99 -17.24
N ALA A 146 -7.46 3.95 -16.24
CA ALA A 146 -7.54 4.87 -15.11
C ALA A 146 -7.38 6.31 -15.55
N ARG A 147 -6.43 6.60 -16.46
CA ARG A 147 -6.26 7.95 -17.03
C ARG A 147 -7.51 8.44 -17.75
N ALA A 148 -8.16 7.57 -18.52
CA ALA A 148 -9.42 7.90 -19.19
C ALA A 148 -10.52 8.23 -18.19
N MET A 149 -10.68 7.43 -17.15
CA MET A 149 -11.67 7.67 -16.09
C MET A 149 -11.42 8.97 -15.34
N LEU A 150 -10.17 9.26 -15.01
CA LEU A 150 -9.78 10.49 -14.32
C LEU A 150 -10.02 11.72 -15.20
N ARG A 151 -9.75 11.60 -16.49
CA ARG A 151 -10.03 12.68 -17.46
C ARG A 151 -11.51 12.97 -17.53
N ASP A 152 -12.35 11.93 -17.66
CA ASP A 152 -13.82 12.08 -17.72
C ASP A 152 -14.35 12.74 -16.45
N ARG A 153 -13.84 12.36 -15.30
CA ARG A 153 -14.21 12.96 -14.02
C ARG A 153 -13.84 14.44 -13.94
N LEU A 154 -12.64 14.81 -14.39
CA LEU A 154 -12.18 16.19 -14.38
C LEU A 154 -13.02 17.06 -15.34
N GLU A 155 -13.40 16.54 -16.51
CA GLU A 155 -14.27 17.22 -17.44
C GLU A 155 -15.67 17.43 -16.86
N ALA A 156 -16.21 16.44 -16.16
CA ALA A 156 -17.50 16.55 -15.48
C ALA A 156 -17.48 17.63 -14.39
N GLU A 157 -16.38 17.77 -13.67
CA GLU A 157 -16.22 18.79 -12.62
C GLU A 157 -16.09 20.20 -13.18
N ARG A 158 -15.70 20.36 -14.46
CA ARG A 158 -15.58 21.65 -15.13
C ARG A 158 -16.91 22.16 -15.69
N THR A 159 -17.90 21.31 -15.80
CA THR A 159 -19.25 21.68 -16.22
C THR A 159 -20.15 21.88 -15.01
#